data_4161eb030308d52e96cd8edde893e2d7
#
_entry.id   4161eb030308d52e96cd8edde893e2d7
#
_cell.length_a   1.000
_cell.length_b   1.000
_cell.length_c   1.000
_cell.angle_alpha   90.00
_cell.angle_beta   90.00
_cell.angle_gamma   90.00
#
_symmetry.space_group_name_H-M   'P 1'
#
loop_
_entity.id
_entity.type
_entity.pdbx_description
1 polymer ?
#
loop_
_entity_poly.entity_id
_entity_poly.type
_entity_poly.pdbx_seq_one_letter_code
_entity_poly.pdbx_strand_id
1 'polypeptide(L)'
;LVSEATPLKRTLKTFDLTMLGIGAIIGTGIFVLTGKGALTAGPALSLSFLLAAVCCGFAGLCYAEFASMAPVSGSAYSYAYLAFGELIAFVIGWDLILEYALQAATVSAGWSGYFNKLLEGFGLHLPVELTAAYGTTPGVTTYFNLPGFVIVLLITWLLSIGISQTKKANDIMVMIKLVIIVLFIICTVWYVNPANWKPFSPYGVYTFQPGSTQPYGI
;
A
#
# COMPACT_ATOMS: atom_id res chain seq x y z
N LEU A 1 -13.84 -10.94 30.49
CA LEU A 1 -13.25 -11.45 29.22
C LEU A 1 -11.82 -10.94 28.96
N VAL A 2 -11.37 -9.88 29.64
CA VAL A 2 -10.00 -9.31 29.46
C VAL A 2 -8.97 -10.01 30.36
N SER A 3 -9.37 -10.78 31.37
CA SER A 3 -8.47 -11.36 32.38
C SER A 3 -7.84 -12.71 32.00
N GLU A 4 -8.27 -13.35 30.93
CA GLU A 4 -7.75 -14.67 30.49
C GLU A 4 -6.91 -14.59 29.20
N ALA A 5 -6.70 -13.40 28.63
CA ALA A 5 -5.78 -13.25 27.50
C ALA A 5 -4.35 -13.55 27.98
N THR A 6 -3.76 -14.61 27.47
CA THR A 6 -2.33 -14.89 27.64
C THR A 6 -1.53 -13.61 27.39
N PRO A 7 -0.71 -13.15 28.35
CA PRO A 7 -0.01 -11.88 28.19
C PRO A 7 0.89 -11.94 26.96
N LEU A 8 0.63 -11.10 25.99
CA LEU A 8 1.43 -11.00 24.76
C LEU A 8 2.89 -10.71 25.17
N LYS A 9 3.79 -11.52 24.67
CA LYS A 9 5.22 -11.35 24.94
C LYS A 9 5.69 -10.05 24.28
N ARG A 10 6.12 -9.07 25.06
CA ARG A 10 6.65 -7.78 24.57
C ARG A 10 8.01 -7.98 23.92
N THR A 11 8.04 -8.31 22.63
CA THR A 11 9.26 -8.55 21.85
C THR A 11 9.65 -7.39 20.94
N LEU A 12 8.73 -6.47 20.69
CA LEU A 12 8.92 -5.32 19.77
C LEU A 12 9.23 -4.05 20.58
N LYS A 13 10.24 -3.32 20.13
CA LYS A 13 10.60 -1.98 20.64
C LYS A 13 9.94 -0.91 19.78
N THR A 14 9.97 0.35 20.24
CA THR A 14 9.43 1.51 19.51
C THR A 14 9.97 1.61 18.08
N PHE A 15 11.27 1.39 17.90
CA PHE A 15 11.90 1.39 16.56
C PHE A 15 11.29 0.34 15.65
N ASP A 16 11.08 -0.88 16.16
CA ASP A 16 10.51 -1.99 15.40
C ASP A 16 9.07 -1.68 14.95
N LEU A 17 8.27 -1.09 15.85
CA LEU A 17 6.91 -0.66 15.55
C LEU A 17 6.88 0.47 14.51
N THR A 18 7.81 1.41 14.60
CA THR A 18 7.95 2.47 13.60
C THR A 18 8.31 1.90 12.24
N MET A 19 9.25 0.94 12.17
CA MET A 19 9.62 0.27 10.93
C MET A 19 8.46 -0.54 10.34
N LEU A 20 7.68 -1.23 11.17
CA LEU A 20 6.48 -1.91 10.72
C LEU A 20 5.44 -0.94 10.15
N GLY A 21 5.22 0.21 10.82
CA GLY A 21 4.32 1.25 10.33
C GLY A 21 4.78 1.84 9.00
N ILE A 22 6.05 2.21 8.87
CA ILE A 22 6.63 2.68 7.60
C ILE A 22 6.52 1.59 6.53
N GLY A 23 6.74 0.33 6.90
CA GLY A 23 6.61 -0.82 6.01
C GLY A 23 5.22 -0.96 5.43
N ALA A 24 4.19 -0.78 6.25
CA ALA A 24 2.79 -0.85 5.84
C ALA A 24 2.35 0.34 4.97
N ILE A 25 2.81 1.56 5.31
CA ILE A 25 2.41 2.79 4.62
C ILE A 25 3.07 2.90 3.24
N ILE A 26 4.38 2.64 3.15
CA ILE A 26 5.14 2.76 1.90
C ILE A 26 4.94 1.47 1.07
N GLY A 27 3.96 1.49 0.20
CA GLY A 27 3.60 0.38 -0.70
C GLY A 27 3.46 0.84 -2.16
N THR A 28 2.52 0.24 -2.88
CA THR A 28 2.21 0.56 -4.29
C THR A 28 1.79 2.01 -4.50
N GLY A 29 1.29 2.70 -3.48
CA GLY A 29 0.90 4.10 -3.56
C GLY A 29 2.01 4.98 -4.12
N ILE A 30 3.20 4.93 -3.53
CA ILE A 30 4.32 5.77 -3.97
C ILE A 30 5.01 5.23 -5.24
N PHE A 31 5.08 3.90 -5.42
CA PHE A 31 5.85 3.32 -6.53
C PHE A 31 5.05 3.10 -7.82
N VAL A 32 3.73 2.90 -7.71
CA VAL A 32 2.87 2.56 -8.85
C VAL A 32 1.82 3.63 -9.13
N LEU A 33 1.11 4.10 -8.09
CA LEU A 33 -0.03 4.98 -8.27
C LEU A 33 0.35 6.45 -8.50
N THR A 34 1.53 6.90 -8.07
CA THR A 34 2.00 8.27 -8.32
C THR A 34 2.05 8.62 -9.80
N GLY A 35 2.53 7.68 -10.65
CA GLY A 35 2.56 7.86 -12.09
C GLY A 35 1.16 8.01 -12.70
N LYS A 36 0.23 7.12 -12.34
CA LYS A 36 -1.16 7.20 -12.77
C LYS A 36 -1.86 8.45 -12.25
N GLY A 37 -1.66 8.79 -10.98
CA GLY A 37 -2.22 9.99 -10.37
C GLY A 37 -1.71 11.27 -11.03
N ALA A 38 -0.43 11.34 -11.38
CA ALA A 38 0.14 12.48 -12.09
C ALA A 38 -0.45 12.65 -13.49
N LEU A 39 -0.78 11.56 -14.17
CA LEU A 39 -1.46 11.61 -15.48
C LEU A 39 -2.90 12.13 -15.39
N THR A 40 -3.59 11.84 -14.27
CA THR A 40 -5.01 12.23 -14.09
C THR A 40 -5.19 13.58 -13.43
N ALA A 41 -4.34 13.97 -12.49
CA ALA A 41 -4.47 15.21 -11.71
C ALA A 41 -3.37 16.25 -12.01
N GLY A 42 -2.32 15.85 -12.73
CA GLY A 42 -1.16 16.73 -12.96
C GLY A 42 -0.43 17.07 -11.67
N PRO A 43 0.21 18.26 -11.58
CA PRO A 43 0.92 18.71 -10.37
C PRO A 43 0.06 18.82 -9.12
N ALA A 44 -1.26 19.02 -9.27
CA ALA A 44 -2.24 19.09 -8.18
C ALA A 44 -2.34 17.80 -7.36
N LEU A 45 -1.83 16.67 -7.87
CA LEU A 45 -1.71 15.42 -7.12
C LEU A 45 -0.99 15.61 -5.77
N SER A 46 -0.01 16.49 -5.70
CA SER A 46 0.72 16.81 -4.46
C SER A 46 -0.21 17.34 -3.36
N LEU A 47 -1.17 18.17 -3.73
CA LEU A 47 -2.18 18.70 -2.80
C LEU A 47 -3.13 17.61 -2.33
N SER A 48 -3.54 16.69 -3.20
CA SER A 48 -4.37 15.54 -2.84
C SER A 48 -3.69 14.64 -1.81
N PHE A 49 -2.41 14.35 -1.99
CA PHE A 49 -1.63 13.61 -1.00
C PHE A 49 -1.49 14.35 0.33
N LEU A 50 -1.28 15.67 0.31
CA LEU A 50 -1.19 16.47 1.53
C LEU A 50 -2.52 16.43 2.31
N LEU A 51 -3.64 16.63 1.64
CA LEU A 51 -4.97 16.55 2.27
C LEU A 51 -5.24 15.16 2.85
N ALA A 52 -4.94 14.10 2.07
CA ALA A 52 -5.07 12.73 2.55
C ALA A 52 -4.19 12.46 3.78
N ALA A 53 -2.95 12.98 3.80
CA ALA A 53 -2.04 12.83 4.94
C ALA A 53 -2.58 13.51 6.21
N VAL A 54 -3.20 14.69 6.08
CA VAL A 54 -3.84 15.39 7.21
C VAL A 54 -5.01 14.56 7.76
N CYS A 55 -5.90 14.06 6.89
CA CYS A 55 -7.01 13.19 7.29
C CYS A 55 -6.53 11.92 7.99
N CYS A 56 -5.52 11.24 7.42
CA CYS A 56 -4.91 10.06 8.02
C CYS A 56 -4.24 10.38 9.36
N GLY A 57 -3.65 11.57 9.51
CA GLY A 57 -3.07 12.04 10.76
C GLY A 57 -4.10 12.12 11.89
N PHE A 58 -5.27 12.71 11.62
CA PHE A 58 -6.36 12.74 12.60
C PHE A 58 -6.88 11.36 12.96
N ALA A 59 -7.06 10.49 11.96
CA ALA A 59 -7.45 9.10 12.21
C ALA A 59 -6.40 8.38 13.09
N GLY A 60 -5.12 8.59 12.81
CA GLY A 60 -4.01 8.02 13.60
C GLY A 60 -4.02 8.48 15.06
N LEU A 61 -4.35 9.74 15.35
CA LEU A 61 -4.50 10.22 16.71
C LEU A 61 -5.66 9.54 17.44
N CYS A 62 -6.81 9.35 16.79
CA CYS A 62 -7.93 8.60 17.37
C CYS A 62 -7.54 7.14 17.68
N TYR A 63 -6.80 6.47 16.77
CA TYR A 63 -6.28 5.13 17.03
C TYR A 63 -5.29 5.08 18.18
N ALA A 64 -4.44 6.09 18.34
CA ALA A 64 -3.50 6.17 19.44
C ALA A 64 -4.22 6.30 20.80
N GLU A 65 -5.30 7.06 20.85
CA GLU A 65 -6.15 7.19 22.04
C GLU A 65 -6.79 5.84 22.40
N PHE A 66 -7.44 5.18 21.45
CA PHE A 66 -8.02 3.83 21.67
C PHE A 66 -6.95 2.83 22.13
N ALA A 67 -5.78 2.82 21.50
CA ALA A 67 -4.70 1.93 21.87
C ALA A 67 -4.18 2.16 23.31
N SER A 68 -4.24 3.40 23.79
CA SER A 68 -3.88 3.72 25.19
C SER A 68 -4.92 3.25 26.20
N MET A 69 -6.20 3.28 25.81
CA MET A 69 -7.32 2.87 26.68
C MET A 69 -7.52 1.36 26.69
N ALA A 70 -7.36 0.71 25.55
CA ALA A 70 -7.57 -0.72 25.37
C ALA A 70 -6.39 -1.35 24.59
N PRO A 71 -5.29 -1.69 25.25
CA PRO A 71 -4.10 -2.25 24.62
C PRO A 71 -4.30 -3.73 24.27
N VAL A 72 -5.24 -4.02 23.38
CA VAL A 72 -5.57 -5.37 22.90
C VAL A 72 -5.23 -5.50 21.41
N SER A 73 -4.91 -6.71 20.98
CA SER A 73 -4.73 -7.02 19.56
C SER A 73 -6.09 -7.16 18.88
N GLY A 74 -6.20 -6.73 17.63
CA GLY A 74 -7.43 -6.87 16.84
C GLY A 74 -7.81 -5.64 16.04
N SER A 75 -6.95 -4.58 16.07
CA SER A 75 -7.14 -3.36 15.28
C SER A 75 -8.52 -2.73 15.49
N ALA A 76 -9.10 -2.15 14.44
CA ALA A 76 -10.41 -1.50 14.47
C ALA A 76 -11.55 -2.43 14.94
N TYR A 77 -11.45 -3.74 14.69
CA TYR A 77 -12.43 -4.72 15.18
C TYR A 77 -12.58 -4.67 16.71
N SER A 78 -11.46 -4.72 17.44
CA SER A 78 -11.50 -4.70 18.91
C SER A 78 -12.02 -3.38 19.47
N TYR A 79 -11.65 -2.27 18.86
CA TYR A 79 -12.13 -0.95 19.26
C TYR A 79 -13.62 -0.77 18.97
N ALA A 80 -14.09 -1.26 17.82
CA ALA A 80 -15.50 -1.25 17.49
C ALA A 80 -16.32 -2.14 18.42
N TYR A 81 -15.79 -3.29 18.81
CA TYR A 81 -16.43 -4.18 19.76
C TYR A 81 -16.63 -3.49 21.13
N LEU A 82 -15.61 -2.79 21.61
CA LEU A 82 -15.68 -2.08 22.88
C LEU A 82 -16.60 -0.87 22.85
N ALA A 83 -16.64 -0.14 21.71
CA ALA A 83 -17.39 1.10 21.60
C ALA A 83 -18.86 0.90 21.16
N PHE A 84 -19.11 -0.02 20.22
CA PHE A 84 -20.40 -0.17 19.53
C PHE A 84 -21.03 -1.57 19.68
N GLY A 85 -20.31 -2.51 20.28
CA GLY A 85 -20.78 -3.88 20.49
C GLY A 85 -20.57 -4.81 19.28
N GLU A 86 -21.14 -6.03 19.40
CA GLU A 86 -20.82 -7.18 18.57
C GLU A 86 -21.19 -7.02 17.10
N LEU A 87 -22.36 -6.45 16.80
CA LEU A 87 -22.86 -6.35 15.42
C LEU A 87 -21.97 -5.45 14.57
N ILE A 88 -21.62 -4.27 15.08
CA ILE A 88 -20.76 -3.32 14.36
C ILE A 88 -19.35 -3.88 14.23
N ALA A 89 -18.83 -4.51 15.29
CA ALA A 89 -17.53 -5.17 15.24
C ALA A 89 -17.48 -6.27 14.18
N PHE A 90 -18.55 -7.08 14.04
CA PHE A 90 -18.63 -8.12 13.02
C PHE A 90 -18.50 -7.53 11.60
N VAL A 91 -19.24 -6.46 11.32
CA VAL A 91 -19.17 -5.79 10.00
C VAL A 91 -17.76 -5.26 9.73
N ILE A 92 -17.16 -4.57 10.71
CA ILE A 92 -15.77 -4.04 10.59
C ILE A 92 -14.76 -5.17 10.46
N GLY A 93 -14.97 -6.31 11.12
CA GLY A 93 -14.11 -7.48 10.98
C GLY A 93 -14.07 -8.02 9.54
N TRP A 94 -15.25 -8.10 8.90
CA TRP A 94 -15.34 -8.49 7.48
C TRP A 94 -14.72 -7.46 6.55
N ASP A 95 -14.91 -6.18 6.82
CA ASP A 95 -14.32 -5.08 6.06
C ASP A 95 -12.78 -5.14 6.11
N LEU A 96 -12.20 -5.37 7.28
CA LEU A 96 -10.77 -5.54 7.45
C LEU A 96 -10.21 -6.76 6.69
N ILE A 97 -10.94 -7.87 6.68
CA ILE A 97 -10.53 -9.06 5.89
C ILE A 97 -10.48 -8.71 4.41
N LEU A 98 -11.52 -8.04 3.91
CA LEU A 98 -11.59 -7.63 2.51
C LEU A 98 -10.50 -6.61 2.17
N GLU A 99 -10.29 -5.61 3.02
CA GLU A 99 -9.25 -4.60 2.87
C GLU A 99 -7.86 -5.24 2.72
N TYR A 100 -7.47 -6.11 3.65
CA TYR A 100 -6.16 -6.76 3.61
C TYR A 100 -6.00 -7.72 2.44
N ALA A 101 -7.05 -8.44 2.06
CA ALA A 101 -7.03 -9.32 0.90
C ALA A 101 -6.83 -8.53 -0.41
N LEU A 102 -7.58 -7.45 -0.60
CA LEU A 102 -7.44 -6.58 -1.77
C LEU A 102 -6.10 -5.86 -1.80
N GLN A 103 -5.61 -5.42 -0.63
CA GLN A 103 -4.29 -4.80 -0.52
C GLN A 103 -3.18 -5.78 -0.93
N ALA A 104 -3.20 -7.01 -0.42
CA ALA A 104 -2.23 -8.04 -0.80
C ALA A 104 -2.27 -8.34 -2.31
N ALA A 105 -3.46 -8.45 -2.89
CA ALA A 105 -3.64 -8.67 -4.31
C ALA A 105 -3.09 -7.50 -5.14
N THR A 106 -3.38 -6.25 -4.76
CA THR A 106 -2.92 -5.05 -5.46
C THR A 106 -1.41 -4.90 -5.39
N VAL A 107 -0.82 -5.11 -4.20
CA VAL A 107 0.64 -5.01 -4.00
C VAL A 107 1.36 -6.08 -4.80
N SER A 108 0.89 -7.32 -4.78
CA SER A 108 1.50 -8.43 -5.54
C SER A 108 1.41 -8.22 -7.04
N ALA A 109 0.29 -7.68 -7.54
CA ALA A 109 0.14 -7.33 -8.96
C ALA A 109 1.10 -6.20 -9.38
N GLY A 110 1.23 -5.15 -8.56
CA GLY A 110 2.19 -4.07 -8.80
C GLY A 110 3.64 -4.57 -8.81
N TRP A 111 4.01 -5.41 -7.84
CA TRP A 111 5.32 -6.03 -7.77
C TRP A 111 5.61 -6.90 -9.00
N SER A 112 4.63 -7.73 -9.41
CA SER A 112 4.72 -8.57 -10.61
C SER A 112 5.03 -7.76 -11.86
N GLY A 113 4.41 -6.58 -12.04
CA GLY A 113 4.66 -5.70 -13.16
C GLY A 113 6.13 -5.21 -13.22
N TYR A 114 6.72 -4.85 -12.07
CA TYR A 114 8.13 -4.50 -12.01
C TYR A 114 9.06 -5.69 -12.21
N PHE A 115 8.71 -6.84 -11.65
CA PHE A 115 9.48 -8.07 -11.82
C PHE A 115 9.54 -8.52 -13.28
N ASN A 116 8.42 -8.46 -14.01
CA ASN A 116 8.38 -8.76 -15.44
C ASN A 116 9.30 -7.82 -16.23
N LYS A 117 9.24 -6.51 -15.96
CA LYS A 117 10.14 -5.55 -16.60
C LYS A 117 11.62 -5.79 -16.28
N LEU A 118 11.92 -6.23 -15.07
CA LEU A 118 13.29 -6.61 -14.69
C LEU A 118 13.76 -7.82 -15.49
N LEU A 119 12.92 -8.86 -15.63
CA LEU A 119 13.23 -10.03 -16.43
C LEU A 119 13.46 -9.69 -17.91
N GLU A 120 12.60 -8.84 -18.49
CA GLU A 120 12.75 -8.33 -19.86
C GLU A 120 14.11 -7.62 -20.05
N GLY A 121 14.57 -6.85 -19.04
CA GLY A 121 15.88 -6.22 -19.06
C GLY A 121 17.05 -7.21 -19.11
N PHE A 122 16.88 -8.44 -18.65
CA PHE A 122 17.83 -9.54 -18.76
C PHE A 122 17.61 -10.43 -20.00
N GLY A 123 16.67 -10.06 -20.87
CA GLY A 123 16.32 -10.85 -22.06
C GLY A 123 15.47 -12.08 -21.76
N LEU A 124 14.92 -12.19 -20.55
CA LEU A 124 14.02 -13.27 -20.14
C LEU A 124 12.57 -12.82 -20.28
N HIS A 125 11.81 -13.50 -21.10
CA HIS A 125 10.38 -13.21 -21.29
C HIS A 125 9.53 -14.33 -20.73
N LEU A 126 8.65 -13.98 -19.78
CA LEU A 126 7.60 -14.90 -19.34
C LEU A 126 6.50 -14.97 -20.42
N PRO A 127 5.86 -16.13 -20.58
CA PRO A 127 4.65 -16.23 -21.41
C PRO A 127 3.63 -15.18 -20.97
N VAL A 128 3.09 -14.43 -21.91
CA VAL A 128 2.20 -13.29 -21.63
C VAL A 128 0.95 -13.72 -20.86
N GLU A 129 0.52 -14.96 -21.08
CA GLU A 129 -0.61 -15.60 -20.40
C GLU A 129 -0.44 -15.68 -18.89
N LEU A 130 0.82 -15.66 -18.40
CA LEU A 130 1.19 -15.81 -16.98
C LEU A 130 1.66 -14.51 -16.32
N THR A 131 1.57 -13.38 -17.02
CA THR A 131 2.10 -12.10 -16.52
C THR A 131 1.08 -11.25 -15.77
N ALA A 132 -0.22 -11.49 -15.99
CA ALA A 132 -1.28 -10.69 -15.39
C ALA A 132 -2.56 -11.51 -15.16
N ALA A 133 -3.48 -10.98 -14.36
CA ALA A 133 -4.78 -11.60 -14.15
C ALA A 133 -5.66 -11.52 -15.39
N TYR A 134 -6.65 -12.42 -15.49
CA TYR A 134 -7.57 -12.50 -16.62
C TYR A 134 -8.25 -11.15 -16.90
N GLY A 135 -8.23 -10.74 -18.16
CA GLY A 135 -8.93 -9.52 -18.62
C GLY A 135 -8.33 -8.19 -18.17
N THR A 136 -7.15 -8.18 -17.54
CA THR A 136 -6.54 -6.92 -17.06
C THR A 136 -5.72 -6.19 -18.12
N THR A 137 -5.32 -6.89 -19.19
CA THR A 137 -4.50 -6.31 -20.28
C THR A 137 -5.33 -6.23 -21.54
N PRO A 138 -5.68 -5.02 -22.06
CA PRO A 138 -6.45 -4.89 -23.30
C PRO A 138 -5.71 -5.51 -24.50
N GLY A 139 -6.41 -6.32 -25.29
CA GLY A 139 -5.89 -6.91 -26.52
C GLY A 139 -4.98 -8.14 -26.34
N VAL A 140 -4.77 -8.60 -25.10
CA VAL A 140 -3.96 -9.77 -24.80
C VAL A 140 -4.71 -10.72 -23.88
N THR A 141 -4.70 -12.01 -24.18
CA THR A 141 -5.32 -13.03 -23.33
C THR A 141 -4.36 -13.41 -22.21
N THR A 142 -4.60 -12.89 -21.02
CA THR A 142 -3.89 -13.28 -19.79
C THR A 142 -4.80 -14.16 -18.95
N TYR A 143 -4.24 -15.16 -18.25
CA TYR A 143 -5.03 -16.09 -17.41
C TYR A 143 -4.66 -16.01 -15.95
N PHE A 144 -3.37 -15.87 -15.65
CA PHE A 144 -2.89 -15.99 -14.28
C PHE A 144 -1.61 -15.15 -14.05
N ASN A 145 -1.54 -14.49 -12.91
CA ASN A 145 -0.35 -13.74 -12.53
C ASN A 145 0.60 -14.63 -11.73
N LEU A 146 1.45 -15.39 -12.42
CA LEU A 146 2.38 -16.31 -11.79
C LEU A 146 3.38 -15.63 -10.85
N PRO A 147 4.08 -14.54 -11.22
CA PRO A 147 5.00 -13.87 -10.31
C PRO A 147 4.30 -13.34 -9.06
N GLY A 148 3.10 -12.75 -9.21
CA GLY A 148 2.29 -12.28 -8.10
C GLY A 148 1.91 -13.40 -7.13
N PHE A 149 1.54 -14.56 -7.66
CA PHE A 149 1.21 -15.74 -6.85
C PHE A 149 2.43 -16.26 -6.09
N VAL A 150 3.56 -16.41 -6.77
CA VAL A 150 4.80 -16.91 -6.15
C VAL A 150 5.28 -16.01 -5.03
N ILE A 151 5.25 -14.69 -5.22
CA ILE A 151 5.70 -13.77 -4.15
C ILE A 151 4.78 -13.83 -2.93
N VAL A 152 3.47 -13.95 -3.11
CA VAL A 152 2.53 -14.12 -1.99
C VAL A 152 2.82 -15.41 -1.22
N LEU A 153 3.07 -16.51 -1.92
CA LEU A 153 3.43 -17.78 -1.26
C LEU A 153 4.75 -17.67 -0.50
N LEU A 154 5.76 -17.04 -1.07
CA LEU A 154 7.06 -16.83 -0.42
C LEU A 154 6.93 -15.99 0.85
N ILE A 155 6.15 -14.91 0.80
CA ILE A 155 5.91 -14.06 1.97
C ILE A 155 5.10 -14.83 3.02
N THR A 156 4.08 -15.58 2.61
CA THR A 156 3.28 -16.41 3.53
C THR A 156 4.15 -17.45 4.22
N TRP A 157 5.03 -18.10 3.48
CA TRP A 157 6.00 -19.04 4.05
C TRP A 157 6.94 -18.34 5.04
N LEU A 158 7.48 -17.16 4.69
CA LEU A 158 8.34 -16.38 5.58
C LEU A 158 7.60 -16.00 6.89
N LEU A 159 6.33 -15.59 6.78
CA LEU A 159 5.50 -15.27 7.94
C LEU A 159 5.27 -16.50 8.85
N SER A 160 5.16 -17.69 8.27
CA SER A 160 4.95 -18.93 9.01
C SER A 160 6.15 -19.36 9.86
N ILE A 161 7.37 -18.91 9.52
CA ILE A 161 8.61 -19.23 10.26
C ILE A 161 8.64 -18.52 11.62
N GLY A 162 7.95 -17.39 11.77
CA GLY A 162 7.79 -16.70 13.04
C GLY A 162 8.15 -15.20 13.03
N ILE A 163 7.68 -14.50 14.05
CA ILE A 163 7.72 -13.05 14.18
C ILE A 163 9.16 -12.48 14.12
N SER A 164 10.13 -13.17 14.70
CA SER A 164 11.52 -12.68 14.77
C SER A 164 12.18 -12.59 13.39
N GLN A 165 11.94 -13.57 12.53
CA GLN A 165 12.49 -13.61 11.16
C GLN A 165 11.77 -12.61 10.28
N THR A 166 10.45 -12.56 10.38
CA THR A 166 9.60 -11.61 9.66
C THR A 166 9.97 -10.16 9.98
N LYS A 167 10.23 -9.83 11.26
CA LYS A 167 10.69 -8.51 11.68
C LYS A 167 11.99 -8.12 10.97
N LYS A 168 13.02 -8.99 11.01
CA LYS A 168 14.31 -8.71 10.36
C LYS A 168 14.15 -8.48 8.85
N ALA A 169 13.35 -9.31 8.19
CA ALA A 169 13.07 -9.17 6.77
C ALA A 169 12.35 -7.83 6.47
N ASN A 170 11.36 -7.47 7.29
CA ASN A 170 10.67 -6.19 7.16
C ASN A 170 11.62 -5.00 7.34
N ASP A 171 12.44 -4.98 8.39
CA ASP A 171 13.37 -3.89 8.66
C ASP A 171 14.35 -3.67 7.52
N ILE A 172 14.90 -4.76 6.96
CA ILE A 172 15.79 -4.70 5.80
C ILE A 172 15.05 -4.13 4.58
N MET A 173 13.86 -4.62 4.28
CA MET A 173 13.06 -4.15 3.14
C MET A 173 12.67 -2.68 3.30
N VAL A 174 12.33 -2.24 4.51
CA VAL A 174 12.02 -0.84 4.80
C VAL A 174 13.25 0.05 4.61
N MET A 175 14.41 -0.36 5.09
CA MET A 175 15.65 0.39 4.87
C MET A 175 15.99 0.50 3.38
N ILE A 176 15.88 -0.58 2.63
CA ILE A 176 16.13 -0.58 1.18
C ILE A 176 15.19 0.42 0.47
N LYS A 177 13.88 0.36 0.75
CA LYS A 177 12.92 1.26 0.08
C LYS A 177 13.11 2.73 0.46
N LEU A 178 13.49 3.03 1.70
CA LEU A 178 13.82 4.40 2.12
C LEU A 178 15.07 4.91 1.39
N VAL A 179 16.11 4.11 1.31
CA VAL A 179 17.34 4.46 0.55
C VAL A 179 17.01 4.71 -0.92
N ILE A 180 16.21 3.85 -1.55
CA ILE A 180 15.80 4.03 -2.95
C ILE A 180 15.01 5.32 -3.14
N ILE A 181 14.08 5.66 -2.25
CA ILE A 181 13.31 6.91 -2.33
C ILE A 181 14.21 8.13 -2.21
N VAL A 182 15.11 8.14 -1.21
CA VAL A 182 16.06 9.25 -1.01
C VAL A 182 16.97 9.39 -2.21
N LEU A 183 17.51 8.29 -2.72
CA LEU A 183 18.39 8.28 -3.89
C LEU A 183 17.64 8.78 -5.14
N PHE A 184 16.40 8.36 -5.34
CA PHE A 184 15.55 8.87 -6.42
C PHE A 184 15.38 10.37 -6.33
N ILE A 185 15.06 10.91 -5.14
CA ILE A 185 14.90 12.35 -4.93
C ILE A 185 16.20 13.09 -5.25
N ILE A 186 17.34 12.61 -4.73
CA ILE A 186 18.65 13.23 -4.97
C ILE A 186 18.99 13.24 -6.47
N CYS A 187 18.76 12.12 -7.15
CA CYS A 187 19.07 12.03 -8.59
C CYS A 187 18.13 12.87 -9.46
N THR A 188 16.88 13.07 -9.05
CA THR A 188 15.86 13.72 -9.89
C THR A 188 15.68 15.21 -9.60
N VAL A 189 16.11 15.70 -8.43
CA VAL A 189 15.91 17.12 -8.03
C VAL A 189 16.50 18.11 -9.05
N TRP A 190 17.61 17.75 -9.68
CA TRP A 190 18.29 18.59 -10.69
C TRP A 190 17.55 18.68 -12.03
N TYR A 191 16.64 17.74 -12.29
CA TYR A 191 15.83 17.68 -13.50
C TYR A 191 14.46 18.34 -13.33
N VAL A 192 14.16 18.86 -12.14
CA VAL A 192 12.88 19.53 -11.86
C VAL A 192 12.81 20.86 -12.63
N ASN A 193 11.86 20.95 -13.54
CA ASN A 193 11.58 22.19 -14.27
C ASN A 193 10.30 22.83 -13.75
N PRO A 194 10.36 24.00 -13.09
CA PRO A 194 9.17 24.70 -12.56
C PRO A 194 8.13 25.05 -13.63
N ALA A 195 8.53 25.14 -14.89
CA ALA A 195 7.59 25.41 -16.00
C ALA A 195 6.54 24.28 -16.15
N ASN A 196 6.90 23.04 -15.78
CA ASN A 196 6.01 21.89 -15.84
C ASN A 196 4.90 21.92 -14.78
N TRP A 197 4.96 22.85 -13.82
CA TRP A 197 3.92 23.04 -12.81
C TRP A 197 2.78 23.98 -13.29
N LYS A 198 2.87 24.46 -14.51
CA LYS A 198 1.85 25.35 -15.11
C LYS A 198 1.19 24.65 -16.30
N PRO A 199 -0.15 24.51 -16.33
CA PRO A 199 -1.10 24.86 -15.25
C PRO A 199 -1.02 23.85 -14.08
N PHE A 200 -1.17 24.32 -12.83
CA PHE A 200 -1.07 23.48 -11.63
C PHE A 200 -2.16 22.40 -11.57
N SER A 201 -3.40 22.76 -11.94
CA SER A 201 -4.52 21.84 -12.10
C SER A 201 -5.01 21.87 -13.56
N PRO A 202 -4.40 21.08 -14.46
CA PRO A 202 -4.69 21.17 -15.91
C PRO A 202 -6.12 20.73 -16.25
N TYR A 203 -6.73 19.90 -15.41
CA TYR A 203 -8.06 19.32 -15.65
C TYR A 203 -9.16 19.92 -14.75
N GLY A 204 -8.83 20.90 -13.88
CA GLY A 204 -9.78 21.51 -12.94
C GLY A 204 -10.26 20.51 -11.87
N VAL A 205 -11.30 20.90 -11.14
CA VAL A 205 -11.87 20.07 -10.05
C VAL A 205 -12.74 18.94 -10.59
N TYR A 206 -13.46 19.19 -11.69
CA TYR A 206 -14.33 18.21 -12.35
C TYR A 206 -14.28 18.43 -13.88
N THR A 207 -13.42 17.69 -14.55
CA THR A 207 -13.43 17.66 -16.01
C THR A 207 -13.60 16.22 -16.48
N PHE A 208 -14.54 16.02 -17.41
CA PHE A 208 -14.66 14.77 -18.14
C PHE A 208 -13.94 14.92 -19.47
N GLN A 209 -13.01 14.03 -19.80
CA GLN A 209 -12.52 13.98 -21.16
C GLN A 209 -13.63 13.47 -22.10
N PRO A 210 -13.81 14.05 -23.30
CA PRO A 210 -14.74 13.53 -24.28
C PRO A 210 -14.41 12.05 -24.59
N GLY A 211 -15.38 11.16 -24.35
CA GLY A 211 -15.23 9.72 -24.56
C GLY A 211 -14.71 8.92 -23.37
N SER A 212 -14.37 9.53 -22.22
CA SER A 212 -14.06 8.80 -20.99
C SER A 212 -15.22 8.91 -19.99
N THR A 213 -15.46 7.82 -19.27
CA THR A 213 -16.43 7.79 -18.16
C THR A 213 -15.80 8.17 -16.83
N GLN A 214 -14.50 8.43 -16.80
CA GLN A 214 -13.75 8.75 -15.60
C GLN A 214 -13.53 10.25 -15.48
N PRO A 215 -13.83 10.88 -14.33
CA PRO A 215 -13.49 12.28 -14.09
C PRO A 215 -11.97 12.44 -13.94
N TYR A 216 -11.40 13.43 -14.59
CA TYR A 216 -10.03 13.88 -14.38
C TYR A 216 -10.06 15.17 -13.58
N GLY A 217 -9.32 15.23 -12.49
CA GLY A 217 -9.24 16.38 -11.59
C GLY A 217 -8.71 16.01 -10.21
N ILE A 218 -8.71 17.00 -9.31
CA ILE A 218 -8.33 16.80 -7.91
C ILE A 218 -9.48 16.13 -7.16
#